data_9a4352157fba47fdd9613dd8c6b474f0
#
_entry.id   9a4352157fba47fdd9613dd8c6b474f0
#
_cell.length_a   1.000
_cell.length_b   1.000
_cell.length_c   1.000
_cell.angle_alpha   90.00
_cell.angle_beta   90.00
_cell.angle_gamma   90.00
#
_symmetry.space_group_name_H-M   'P 1'
#
loop_
_entity.id
_entity.type
_entity.pdbx_description
1 polymer ?
#
loop_
_entity_poly.entity_id
_entity_poly.type
_entity_poly.pdbx_seq_one_letter_code
_entity_poly.pdbx_strand_id
1 'polypeptide(L)'
;MEGQEVARGSGILLAVSSLPSEYGIGTLGDAAFHFVDLLVDLKQKYWQVLPVGPTSFGDSPYQSLSAFAGNPYLIDLDQLAREKLLTPEEIRSYYWGTQKSAIDYAALFENRTLVLQKAFGRFDEHEPEFQQFVEENRDWVEDYGLYMALKVSNGNQNWQSWPEDIQKKQPVALAKCRKEMYNNIMFWVFCQYKFFQQWGKLREYANSKGIQLIGDVPFYVGKDSVDTWMHPEQFLLDENGEAAYVAAAIPDKLSETGQVWGNPLYNWPLMQEDGFSWWKRRMQISTKLFDVIRMDHFIGFVKNYMVPKDATDASGGRWMKGPGRKLTDALNSVLNGTTVIADDYGGKALIPGVKKLLAKTGWLDTKVLMFAFDGDPSNEHLPHNYPGSRTVVYAGTHDNDTIVGYFRDKTEYELAYLYEYLNISSQEEIPDALIRCAYASIADIAVIQMQDLLKLGNEARMNAPSTVGYNWRWRLNKEQLAESRRAWIRNLAAVYRR
;
A
#
# COMPACT_ATOMS: atom_id res chain seq x y z
N MET A 1 -28.47 -4.74 -2.56
CA MET A 1 -27.59 -4.31 -3.67
C MET A 1 -26.95 -5.56 -4.21
N GLU A 2 -27.20 -5.93 -5.45
CA GLU A 2 -26.45 -6.98 -6.11
C GLU A 2 -25.00 -6.48 -6.19
N GLY A 3 -24.08 -7.20 -5.56
CA GLY A 3 -22.66 -6.86 -5.60
C GLY A 3 -22.16 -6.95 -7.04
N GLN A 4 -21.28 -6.03 -7.42
CA GLN A 4 -20.64 -6.06 -8.73
C GLN A 4 -20.00 -7.43 -8.95
N GLU A 5 -20.22 -8.02 -10.11
CA GLU A 5 -19.65 -9.32 -10.47
C GLU A 5 -18.13 -9.17 -10.60
N VAL A 6 -17.39 -9.80 -9.69
CA VAL A 6 -15.92 -9.80 -9.71
C VAL A 6 -15.48 -10.90 -10.66
N ALA A 7 -14.70 -10.53 -11.65
CA ALA A 7 -14.18 -11.52 -12.60
C ALA A 7 -13.24 -12.51 -11.88
N ARG A 8 -13.57 -13.82 -11.93
CA ARG A 8 -12.66 -14.85 -11.42
C ARG A 8 -11.30 -14.74 -12.12
N GLY A 9 -10.24 -14.65 -11.32
CA GLY A 9 -8.90 -14.46 -11.86
C GLY A 9 -7.79 -14.71 -10.86
N SER A 10 -6.56 -14.60 -11.35
CA SER A 10 -5.36 -14.55 -10.52
C SER A 10 -4.59 -13.26 -10.76
N GLY A 11 -3.75 -12.91 -9.80
CA GLY A 11 -2.90 -11.73 -9.86
C GLY A 11 -1.58 -11.93 -9.16
N ILE A 12 -0.68 -11.00 -9.40
CA ILE A 12 0.64 -10.94 -8.77
C ILE A 12 0.71 -9.71 -7.88
N LEU A 13 1.17 -9.92 -6.63
CA LEU A 13 1.54 -8.85 -5.71
C LEU A 13 3.00 -8.47 -5.99
N LEU A 14 3.21 -7.25 -6.45
CA LEU A 14 4.53 -6.63 -6.64
C LEU A 14 4.42 -5.12 -6.47
N ALA A 15 5.15 -4.58 -5.50
CA ALA A 15 5.22 -3.13 -5.32
C ALA A 15 5.83 -2.45 -6.57
N VAL A 16 5.33 -1.26 -6.95
CA VAL A 16 5.94 -0.48 -8.03
C VAL A 16 7.42 -0.19 -7.73
N SER A 17 7.73 0.11 -6.47
CA SER A 17 9.11 0.34 -5.99
C SER A 17 10.04 -0.86 -6.21
N SER A 18 9.48 -2.07 -6.30
CA SER A 18 10.21 -3.32 -6.53
C SER A 18 10.50 -3.62 -8.01
N LEU A 19 9.99 -2.83 -8.94
CA LEU A 19 10.27 -3.03 -10.37
C LEU A 19 11.74 -2.78 -10.70
N PRO A 20 12.30 -3.43 -11.73
CA PRO A 20 13.66 -3.16 -12.20
C PRO A 20 13.80 -1.70 -12.66
N SER A 21 14.90 -1.06 -12.29
CA SER A 21 15.22 0.30 -12.72
C SER A 21 16.71 0.57 -12.55
N GLU A 22 17.26 1.43 -13.37
CA GLU A 22 18.64 1.95 -13.23
C GLU A 22 18.72 3.11 -12.19
N TYR A 23 17.56 3.58 -11.67
CA TYR A 23 17.46 4.76 -10.81
C TYR A 23 17.18 4.41 -9.35
N GLY A 24 17.66 3.26 -8.88
CA GLY A 24 17.66 2.87 -7.46
C GLY A 24 16.33 2.38 -6.92
N ILE A 25 15.22 2.62 -7.60
CA ILE A 25 13.84 2.24 -7.21
C ILE A 25 13.00 1.99 -8.48
N GLY A 26 12.02 1.11 -8.40
CA GLY A 26 11.05 0.95 -9.49
C GLY A 26 10.23 2.23 -9.73
N THR A 27 9.91 2.51 -10.99
CA THR A 27 9.22 3.72 -11.43
C THR A 27 8.02 3.41 -12.31
N LEU A 28 7.20 4.42 -12.57
CA LEU A 28 6.04 4.39 -13.47
C LEU A 28 6.44 4.46 -14.96
N GLY A 29 7.62 3.94 -15.30
CA GLY A 29 8.21 3.94 -16.63
C GLY A 29 8.12 2.59 -17.34
N ASP A 30 9.01 2.39 -18.32
CA ASP A 30 9.00 1.24 -19.22
C ASP A 30 8.96 -0.11 -18.48
N ALA A 31 9.61 -0.23 -17.32
CA ALA A 31 9.57 -1.48 -16.53
C ALA A 31 8.17 -1.80 -16.01
N ALA A 32 7.34 -0.79 -15.67
CA ALA A 32 5.96 -1.00 -15.24
C ALA A 32 5.08 -1.45 -16.42
N PHE A 33 5.25 -0.87 -17.59
CA PHE A 33 4.55 -1.30 -18.81
C PHE A 33 4.95 -2.73 -19.22
N HIS A 34 6.23 -3.06 -19.19
CA HIS A 34 6.71 -4.43 -19.42
C HIS A 34 6.18 -5.43 -18.39
N PHE A 35 5.99 -5.01 -17.13
CA PHE A 35 5.38 -5.88 -16.13
C PHE A 35 3.92 -6.15 -16.44
N VAL A 36 3.16 -5.17 -16.95
CA VAL A 36 1.80 -5.39 -17.47
C VAL A 36 1.82 -6.42 -18.60
N ASP A 37 2.74 -6.30 -19.58
CA ASP A 37 2.88 -7.29 -20.66
C ASP A 37 3.21 -8.68 -20.15
N LEU A 38 4.07 -8.77 -19.11
CA LEU A 38 4.37 -10.04 -18.43
C LEU A 38 3.11 -10.63 -17.78
N LEU A 39 2.28 -9.82 -17.12
CA LEU A 39 1.03 -10.30 -16.53
C LEU A 39 0.08 -10.88 -17.59
N VAL A 40 -0.01 -10.23 -18.75
CA VAL A 40 -0.79 -10.75 -19.89
C VAL A 40 -0.21 -12.09 -20.39
N ASP A 41 1.11 -12.17 -20.57
CA ASP A 41 1.79 -13.41 -20.94
C ASP A 41 1.50 -14.55 -19.96
N LEU A 42 1.51 -14.23 -18.65
CA LEU A 42 1.22 -15.18 -17.56
C LEU A 42 -0.29 -15.47 -17.39
N LYS A 43 -1.17 -14.90 -18.21
CA LYS A 43 -2.63 -14.99 -18.11
C LYS A 43 -3.18 -14.50 -16.78
N GLN A 44 -2.53 -13.52 -16.16
CA GLN A 44 -3.03 -12.88 -14.97
C GLN A 44 -4.07 -11.82 -15.33
N LYS A 45 -4.96 -11.49 -14.39
CA LYS A 45 -5.97 -10.42 -14.53
C LYS A 45 -5.74 -9.26 -13.56
N TYR A 46 -4.92 -9.47 -12.54
CA TYR A 46 -4.72 -8.49 -11.47
C TYR A 46 -3.25 -8.22 -11.23
N TRP A 47 -2.92 -6.95 -11.03
CA TRP A 47 -1.67 -6.52 -10.44
C TRP A 47 -1.97 -5.83 -9.11
N GLN A 48 -1.59 -6.45 -8.00
CA GLN A 48 -1.67 -5.81 -6.69
C GLN A 48 -0.38 -5.06 -6.40
N VAL A 49 -0.52 -3.78 -6.06
CA VAL A 49 0.57 -2.92 -5.62
C VAL A 49 0.47 -2.66 -4.12
N LEU A 50 1.56 -2.21 -3.50
CA LEU A 50 1.56 -1.64 -2.15
C LEU A 50 1.14 -0.17 -2.20
N PRO A 51 0.85 0.48 -1.04
CA PRO A 51 0.50 1.89 -1.03
C PRO A 51 1.50 2.74 -1.80
N VAL A 52 1.00 3.65 -2.64
CA VAL A 52 1.81 4.47 -3.55
C VAL A 52 2.03 5.90 -3.05
N GLY A 53 1.71 6.17 -1.80
CA GLY A 53 1.93 7.47 -1.15
C GLY A 53 3.39 7.75 -0.81
N PRO A 54 3.75 9.03 -0.55
CA PRO A 54 5.10 9.41 -0.17
C PRO A 54 5.48 8.78 1.17
N THR A 55 6.65 8.15 1.22
CA THR A 55 7.16 7.50 2.44
C THR A 55 7.84 8.49 3.38
N SER A 56 7.85 8.16 4.67
CA SER A 56 8.48 8.93 5.73
C SER A 56 9.61 8.12 6.38
N PHE A 57 9.98 8.45 7.62
CA PHE A 57 10.97 7.71 8.38
C PHE A 57 10.62 6.21 8.46
N GLY A 58 11.62 5.36 8.19
CA GLY A 58 11.46 3.90 8.13
C GLY A 58 11.00 3.36 6.79
N ASP A 59 10.84 4.22 5.77
CA ASP A 59 10.54 3.89 4.37
C ASP A 59 9.22 3.12 4.16
N SER A 60 8.41 2.97 5.22
CA SER A 60 7.14 2.26 5.16
C SER A 60 6.10 3.01 4.32
N PRO A 61 5.49 2.36 3.32
CA PRO A 61 4.41 2.97 2.56
C PRO A 61 3.11 3.14 3.36
N TYR A 62 3.03 2.52 4.56
CA TYR A 62 1.91 2.67 5.50
C TYR A 62 2.09 3.87 6.45
N GLN A 63 3.28 4.49 6.49
CA GLN A 63 3.57 5.71 7.25
C GLN A 63 3.75 6.87 6.27
N SER A 64 2.69 7.20 5.53
CA SER A 64 2.74 8.22 4.49
C SER A 64 2.64 9.63 5.05
N LEU A 65 3.32 10.57 4.37
CA LEU A 65 3.23 12.02 4.63
C LEU A 65 1.90 12.62 4.16
N SER A 66 1.10 11.88 3.39
CA SER A 66 -0.23 12.28 2.91
C SER A 66 -1.07 11.05 2.55
N ALA A 67 -2.36 11.11 2.88
CA ALA A 67 -3.34 10.10 2.48
C ALA A 67 -3.78 10.24 1.01
N PHE A 68 -3.42 11.33 0.33
CA PHE A 68 -3.88 11.70 -1.00
C PHE A 68 -2.76 11.71 -2.05
N ALA A 69 -1.54 12.08 -1.63
CA ALA A 69 -0.43 12.30 -2.54
C ALA A 69 0.22 11.00 -3.02
N GLY A 70 0.76 11.05 -4.25
CA GLY A 70 1.62 10.00 -4.78
C GLY A 70 3.09 10.19 -4.41
N ASN A 71 3.85 9.09 -4.37
CA ASN A 71 5.26 9.09 -4.01
C ASN A 71 6.13 9.65 -5.14
N PRO A 72 6.83 10.78 -4.95
CA PRO A 72 7.71 11.36 -5.96
C PRO A 72 8.86 10.42 -6.41
N TYR A 73 9.24 9.46 -5.56
CA TYR A 73 10.27 8.47 -5.93
C TYR A 73 9.83 7.57 -7.09
N LEU A 74 8.53 7.38 -7.30
CA LEU A 74 7.98 6.54 -8.36
C LEU A 74 7.88 7.25 -9.72
N ILE A 75 8.07 8.58 -9.78
CA ILE A 75 8.08 9.33 -11.04
C ILE A 75 9.23 8.82 -11.93
N ASP A 76 8.93 8.44 -13.15
CA ASP A 76 9.93 7.95 -14.09
C ASP A 76 10.73 9.10 -14.70
N LEU A 77 12.04 9.03 -14.58
CA LEU A 77 12.96 10.06 -15.04
C LEU A 77 13.17 10.03 -16.56
N ASP A 78 13.09 8.86 -17.19
CA ASP A 78 13.20 8.73 -18.65
C ASP A 78 12.00 9.35 -19.35
N GLN A 79 10.78 9.27 -18.74
CA GLN A 79 9.63 10.00 -19.26
C GLN A 79 9.85 11.52 -19.19
N LEU A 80 10.41 12.04 -18.08
CA LEU A 80 10.77 13.45 -17.97
C LEU A 80 11.83 13.86 -19.00
N ALA A 81 12.75 12.95 -19.35
CA ALA A 81 13.73 13.20 -20.41
C ALA A 81 13.07 13.22 -21.80
N ARG A 82 12.11 12.32 -22.09
CA ARG A 82 11.30 12.35 -23.33
C ARG A 82 10.50 13.65 -23.46
N GLU A 83 10.04 14.21 -22.34
CA GLU A 83 9.36 15.51 -22.24
C GLU A 83 10.33 16.71 -22.30
N LYS A 84 11.65 16.48 -22.44
CA LYS A 84 12.73 17.48 -22.47
C LYS A 84 12.89 18.28 -21.18
N LEU A 85 12.35 17.78 -20.07
CA LEU A 85 12.52 18.37 -18.75
C LEU A 85 13.85 17.97 -18.10
N LEU A 86 14.45 16.85 -18.55
CA LEU A 86 15.77 16.37 -18.14
C LEU A 86 16.57 15.95 -19.36
N THR A 87 17.90 15.78 -19.18
CA THR A 87 18.72 15.04 -20.13
C THR A 87 19.19 13.72 -19.53
N PRO A 88 19.47 12.68 -20.35
CA PRO A 88 20.02 11.42 -19.85
C PRO A 88 21.34 11.59 -19.08
N GLU A 89 22.17 12.58 -19.45
CA GLU A 89 23.44 12.90 -18.79
C GLU A 89 23.19 13.43 -17.36
N GLU A 90 22.21 14.31 -17.20
CA GLU A 90 21.82 14.82 -15.88
C GLU A 90 21.36 13.71 -14.98
N ILE A 91 20.51 12.79 -15.46
CA ILE A 91 20.03 11.66 -14.68
C ILE A 91 21.18 10.75 -14.24
N ARG A 92 22.11 10.43 -15.17
CA ARG A 92 23.27 9.58 -14.90
C ARG A 92 24.33 10.23 -13.99
N SER A 93 24.30 11.56 -13.83
CA SER A 93 25.24 12.26 -12.95
C SER A 93 24.99 12.05 -11.46
N TYR A 94 23.82 11.49 -11.08
CA TYR A 94 23.46 11.21 -9.70
C TYR A 94 23.78 9.76 -9.32
N TYR A 95 24.03 9.54 -8.03
CA TYR A 95 24.21 8.21 -7.47
C TYR A 95 22.87 7.61 -7.05
N TRP A 96 22.55 6.41 -7.53
CA TRP A 96 21.27 5.73 -7.30
C TRP A 96 21.38 4.44 -6.47
N GLY A 97 22.54 4.22 -5.80
CA GLY A 97 22.86 2.96 -5.13
C GLY A 97 23.53 1.95 -6.06
N THR A 98 24.12 0.92 -5.46
CA THR A 98 24.89 -0.12 -6.21
C THR A 98 24.14 -1.44 -6.31
N GLN A 99 23.17 -1.71 -5.45
CA GLN A 99 22.45 -2.99 -5.40
C GLN A 99 21.25 -2.98 -6.35
N LYS A 100 21.21 -3.93 -7.28
CA LYS A 100 20.07 -4.09 -8.20
C LYS A 100 18.86 -4.77 -7.52
N SER A 101 19.10 -5.57 -6.48
CA SER A 101 18.08 -6.35 -5.77
C SER A 101 17.51 -5.65 -4.52
N ALA A 102 18.02 -4.46 -4.18
CA ALA A 102 17.55 -3.71 -3.03
C ALA A 102 17.54 -2.20 -3.29
N ILE A 103 16.58 -1.49 -2.68
CA ILE A 103 16.49 -0.04 -2.71
C ILE A 103 17.50 0.54 -1.72
N ASP A 104 18.23 1.56 -2.16
CA ASP A 104 19.04 2.43 -1.31
C ASP A 104 18.27 3.73 -1.05
N TYR A 105 17.48 3.75 0.01
CA TYR A 105 16.66 4.92 0.35
C TYR A 105 17.48 6.15 0.72
N ALA A 106 18.70 5.97 1.26
CA ALA A 106 19.58 7.10 1.54
C ALA A 106 20.01 7.80 0.24
N ALA A 107 20.42 7.03 -0.78
CA ALA A 107 20.76 7.57 -2.09
C ALA A 107 19.56 8.27 -2.77
N LEU A 108 18.34 7.72 -2.61
CA LEU A 108 17.12 8.36 -3.11
C LEU A 108 16.82 9.67 -2.39
N PHE A 109 16.91 9.69 -1.07
CA PHE A 109 16.67 10.86 -0.25
C PHE A 109 17.61 12.01 -0.62
N GLU A 110 18.89 11.72 -0.83
CA GLU A 110 19.89 12.71 -1.20
C GLU A 110 19.70 13.26 -2.62
N ASN A 111 19.30 12.41 -3.58
CA ASN A 111 19.44 12.74 -5.00
C ASN A 111 18.10 12.94 -5.73
N ARG A 112 17.02 12.25 -5.32
CA ARG A 112 15.77 12.24 -6.09
C ARG A 112 15.14 13.61 -6.20
N THR A 113 15.08 14.34 -5.10
CA THR A 113 14.53 15.70 -5.07
C THR A 113 15.33 16.65 -5.95
N LEU A 114 16.67 16.54 -5.95
CA LEU A 114 17.55 17.42 -6.72
C LEU A 114 17.33 17.27 -8.23
N VAL A 115 17.18 16.03 -8.72
CA VAL A 115 16.93 15.80 -10.16
C VAL A 115 15.52 16.25 -10.55
N LEU A 116 14.52 16.05 -9.70
CA LEU A 116 13.14 16.53 -9.96
C LEU A 116 13.06 18.06 -9.95
N GLN A 117 13.84 18.76 -9.10
CA GLN A 117 13.95 20.23 -9.12
C GLN A 117 14.53 20.75 -10.44
N LYS A 118 15.49 20.05 -11.04
CA LYS A 118 15.98 20.42 -12.39
C LYS A 118 14.88 20.31 -13.44
N ALA A 119 14.07 19.24 -13.37
CA ALA A 119 12.94 19.07 -14.27
C ALA A 119 11.90 20.19 -14.09
N PHE A 120 11.56 20.53 -12.84
CA PHE A 120 10.64 21.62 -12.54
C PHE A 120 11.15 22.98 -13.06
N GLY A 121 12.45 23.27 -12.97
CA GLY A 121 13.04 24.51 -13.51
C GLY A 121 12.89 24.71 -15.02
N ARG A 122 12.46 23.67 -15.76
CA ARG A 122 12.15 23.73 -17.20
C ARG A 122 10.67 23.55 -17.52
N PHE A 123 9.87 23.26 -16.51
CA PHE A 123 8.45 23.02 -16.66
C PHE A 123 7.70 24.34 -16.75
N ASP A 124 6.72 24.39 -17.66
CA ASP A 124 5.81 25.56 -17.78
C ASP A 124 4.58 25.32 -16.90
N GLU A 125 4.51 26.04 -15.78
CA GLU A 125 3.36 25.93 -14.87
C GLU A 125 2.04 26.49 -15.46
N HIS A 126 2.09 27.13 -16.64
CA HIS A 126 0.89 27.60 -17.35
C HIS A 126 0.31 26.54 -18.31
N GLU A 127 0.89 25.34 -18.39
CA GLU A 127 0.30 24.24 -19.17
C GLU A 127 -1.16 24.00 -18.76
N PRO A 128 -2.11 23.95 -19.71
CA PRO A 128 -3.54 23.81 -19.40
C PRO A 128 -3.87 22.56 -18.56
N GLU A 129 -3.23 21.43 -18.85
CA GLU A 129 -3.46 20.18 -18.14
C GLU A 129 -2.94 20.26 -16.68
N PHE A 130 -1.84 20.98 -16.44
CA PHE A 130 -1.34 21.23 -15.08
C PHE A 130 -2.31 22.12 -14.31
N GLN A 131 -2.78 23.20 -14.89
CA GLN A 131 -3.75 24.10 -14.28
C GLN A 131 -5.07 23.38 -13.96
N GLN A 132 -5.54 22.53 -14.88
CA GLN A 132 -6.71 21.68 -14.64
C GLN A 132 -6.48 20.71 -13.48
N PHE A 133 -5.32 20.06 -13.41
CA PHE A 133 -4.96 19.16 -12.30
C PHE A 133 -4.98 19.91 -10.96
N VAL A 134 -4.42 21.10 -10.89
CA VAL A 134 -4.40 21.92 -9.67
C VAL A 134 -5.83 22.27 -9.25
N GLU A 135 -6.68 22.73 -10.20
CA GLU A 135 -8.07 23.07 -9.92
C GLU A 135 -8.89 21.89 -9.41
N GLU A 136 -8.78 20.71 -10.07
CA GLU A 136 -9.50 19.49 -9.68
C GLU A 136 -9.07 18.92 -8.32
N ASN A 137 -7.87 19.26 -7.85
CA ASN A 137 -7.26 18.74 -6.61
C ASN A 137 -6.91 19.85 -5.60
N ARG A 138 -7.48 21.06 -5.80
CA ARG A 138 -7.20 22.26 -4.96
C ARG A 138 -7.44 22.01 -3.48
N ASP A 139 -8.36 21.13 -3.14
CA ASP A 139 -8.75 20.77 -1.78
C ASP A 139 -7.65 20.05 -0.97
N TRP A 140 -6.56 19.60 -1.62
CA TRP A 140 -5.46 18.91 -0.94
C TRP A 140 -4.06 19.22 -1.51
N VAL A 141 -3.93 19.46 -2.83
CA VAL A 141 -2.61 19.46 -3.49
C VAL A 141 -1.75 20.66 -3.10
N GLU A 142 -2.35 21.84 -2.93
CA GLU A 142 -1.63 23.03 -2.49
C GLU A 142 -1.22 22.95 -1.01
N ASP A 143 -2.07 22.35 -0.17
CA ASP A 143 -1.77 22.12 1.24
C ASP A 143 -0.64 21.07 1.40
N TYR A 144 -0.64 20.03 0.59
CA TYR A 144 0.48 19.08 0.51
C TYR A 144 1.77 19.79 0.06
N GLY A 145 1.71 20.63 -0.98
CA GLY A 145 2.86 21.41 -1.45
C GLY A 145 3.42 22.32 -0.36
N LEU A 146 2.56 23.03 0.36
CA LEU A 146 2.95 23.87 1.49
C LEU A 146 3.57 23.06 2.63
N TYR A 147 2.93 21.94 3.01
CA TYR A 147 3.46 21.03 4.05
C TYR A 147 4.87 20.55 3.70
N MET A 148 5.09 20.08 2.49
CA MET A 148 6.39 19.57 2.04
C MET A 148 7.45 20.68 1.96
N ALA A 149 7.08 21.88 1.48
CA ALA A 149 7.98 23.04 1.47
C ALA A 149 8.42 23.44 2.87
N LEU A 150 7.47 23.50 3.82
CA LEU A 150 7.74 23.77 5.23
C LEU A 150 8.57 22.67 5.88
N LYS A 151 8.27 21.40 5.59
CA LYS A 151 9.02 20.28 6.13
C LYS A 151 10.50 20.33 5.74
N VAL A 152 10.79 20.57 4.47
CA VAL A 152 12.17 20.71 3.98
C VAL A 152 12.85 21.93 4.62
N SER A 153 12.18 23.09 4.70
CA SER A 153 12.75 24.31 5.29
C SER A 153 13.01 24.20 6.80
N ASN A 154 12.28 23.31 7.50
CA ASN A 154 12.49 23.00 8.91
C ASN A 154 13.38 21.75 9.11
N GLY A 155 14.25 21.40 8.15
CA GLY A 155 15.21 20.32 8.29
C GLY A 155 14.59 18.93 8.34
N ASN A 156 13.43 18.72 7.71
CA ASN A 156 12.65 17.49 7.71
C ASN A 156 12.14 17.06 9.10
N GLN A 157 12.11 17.97 10.07
CA GLN A 157 11.53 17.70 11.39
C GLN A 157 10.02 17.50 11.31
N ASN A 158 9.46 16.81 12.31
CA ASN A 158 8.02 16.62 12.44
C ASN A 158 7.34 17.98 12.64
N TRP A 159 6.14 18.15 12.09
CA TRP A 159 5.41 19.40 12.15
C TRP A 159 5.10 19.88 13.58
N GLN A 160 5.03 18.97 14.54
CA GLN A 160 4.88 19.28 15.97
C GLN A 160 6.05 20.09 16.54
N SER A 161 7.21 20.09 15.86
CA SER A 161 8.43 20.84 16.25
C SER A 161 8.62 22.12 15.46
N TRP A 162 7.69 22.49 14.56
CA TRP A 162 7.78 23.71 13.76
C TRP A 162 7.51 24.95 14.62
N PRO A 163 7.86 26.17 14.14
CA PRO A 163 7.48 27.42 14.82
C PRO A 163 5.99 27.46 15.15
N GLU A 164 5.64 27.95 16.32
CA GLU A 164 4.29 27.85 16.89
C GLU A 164 3.20 28.47 15.98
N ASP A 165 3.50 29.58 15.32
CA ASP A 165 2.58 30.24 14.40
C ASP A 165 2.29 29.41 13.15
N ILE A 166 3.27 28.63 12.68
CA ILE A 166 3.12 27.69 11.55
C ILE A 166 2.45 26.39 12.04
N GLN A 167 2.90 25.85 13.17
CA GLN A 167 2.31 24.66 13.79
C GLN A 167 0.79 24.85 14.00
N LYS A 168 0.40 26.01 14.57
CA LYS A 168 -1.00 26.37 14.83
C LYS A 168 -1.72 26.99 13.63
N LYS A 169 -1.09 26.99 12.46
CA LYS A 169 -1.66 27.46 11.19
C LYS A 169 -2.23 28.87 11.29
N GLN A 170 -1.52 29.81 11.95
CA GLN A 170 -1.98 31.19 12.02
C GLN A 170 -2.12 31.80 10.61
N PRO A 171 -3.29 32.37 10.25
CA PRO A 171 -3.55 32.79 8.87
C PRO A 171 -2.50 33.73 8.26
N VAL A 172 -1.98 34.66 9.07
CA VAL A 172 -0.94 35.61 8.62
C VAL A 172 0.39 34.90 8.34
N ALA A 173 0.79 33.96 9.21
CA ALA A 173 2.00 33.16 9.03
C ALA A 173 1.89 32.27 7.78
N LEU A 174 0.77 31.55 7.60
CA LEU A 174 0.57 30.72 6.42
C LEU A 174 0.50 31.54 5.12
N ALA A 175 -0.16 32.71 5.11
CA ALA A 175 -0.20 33.59 3.95
C ALA A 175 1.19 34.06 3.55
N LYS A 176 2.03 34.41 4.56
CA LYS A 176 3.44 34.75 4.36
C LYS A 176 4.22 33.59 3.77
N CYS A 177 4.10 32.38 4.36
CA CYS A 177 4.79 31.18 3.85
C CYS A 177 4.37 30.86 2.41
N ARG A 178 3.06 30.89 2.08
CA ARG A 178 2.57 30.65 0.73
C ARG A 178 3.18 31.63 -0.29
N LYS A 179 3.33 32.89 0.08
CA LYS A 179 3.95 33.90 -0.78
C LYS A 179 5.47 33.71 -0.94
N GLU A 180 6.18 33.56 0.18
CA GLU A 180 7.65 33.48 0.17
C GLU A 180 8.19 32.16 -0.39
N MET A 181 7.42 31.07 -0.25
CA MET A 181 7.81 29.72 -0.66
C MET A 181 7.07 29.24 -1.91
N TYR A 182 6.46 30.16 -2.69
CA TYR A 182 5.62 29.80 -3.85
C TYR A 182 6.29 28.76 -4.77
N ASN A 183 7.53 29.00 -5.19
CA ASN A 183 8.24 28.08 -6.08
C ASN A 183 8.47 26.69 -5.45
N ASN A 184 8.73 26.65 -4.14
CA ASN A 184 8.92 25.39 -3.42
C ASN A 184 7.60 24.61 -3.31
N ILE A 185 6.49 25.32 -3.11
CA ILE A 185 5.14 24.73 -3.10
C ILE A 185 4.82 24.15 -4.48
N MET A 186 5.00 24.98 -5.53
CA MET A 186 4.69 24.56 -6.90
C MET A 186 5.59 23.42 -7.40
N PHE A 187 6.81 23.31 -6.91
CA PHE A 187 7.66 22.14 -7.13
C PHE A 187 6.99 20.82 -6.64
N TRP A 188 6.46 20.84 -5.43
CA TRP A 188 5.78 19.65 -4.90
C TRP A 188 4.45 19.38 -5.59
N VAL A 189 3.72 20.41 -5.99
CA VAL A 189 2.51 20.30 -6.83
C VAL A 189 2.85 19.71 -8.20
N PHE A 190 3.95 20.15 -8.84
CA PHE A 190 4.48 19.56 -10.07
C PHE A 190 4.81 18.07 -9.90
N CYS A 191 5.43 17.67 -8.81
CA CYS A 191 5.69 16.26 -8.54
C CYS A 191 4.39 15.46 -8.47
N GLN A 192 3.33 15.99 -7.84
CA GLN A 192 2.05 15.33 -7.83
C GLN A 192 1.42 15.23 -9.23
N TYR A 193 1.45 16.32 -9.99
CA TYR A 193 0.97 16.30 -11.38
C TYR A 193 1.67 15.21 -12.20
N LYS A 194 3.00 15.13 -12.16
CA LYS A 194 3.77 14.12 -12.90
C LYS A 194 3.48 12.70 -12.41
N PHE A 195 3.34 12.51 -11.10
CA PHE A 195 2.94 11.20 -10.57
C PHE A 195 1.57 10.77 -11.12
N PHE A 196 0.54 11.61 -10.99
CA PHE A 196 -0.82 11.27 -11.42
C PHE A 196 -0.92 11.12 -12.94
N GLN A 197 -0.18 11.92 -13.71
CA GLN A 197 -0.09 11.80 -15.16
C GLN A 197 0.50 10.45 -15.59
N GLN A 198 1.65 10.06 -15.00
CA GLN A 198 2.31 8.79 -15.31
C GLN A 198 1.51 7.58 -14.80
N TRP A 199 0.91 7.68 -13.61
CA TRP A 199 0.02 6.65 -13.07
C TRP A 199 -1.21 6.44 -13.97
N GLY A 200 -1.84 7.51 -14.41
CA GLY A 200 -3.00 7.46 -15.31
C GLY A 200 -2.69 6.73 -16.60
N LYS A 201 -1.55 7.05 -17.24
CA LYS A 201 -1.07 6.36 -18.45
C LYS A 201 -0.83 4.86 -18.20
N LEU A 202 -0.20 4.50 -17.07
CA LEU A 202 0.02 3.09 -16.72
C LEU A 202 -1.30 2.35 -16.50
N ARG A 203 -2.22 2.93 -15.74
CA ARG A 203 -3.54 2.33 -15.48
C ARG A 203 -4.34 2.13 -16.77
N GLU A 204 -4.38 3.13 -17.61
CA GLU A 204 -5.04 3.04 -18.94
C GLU A 204 -4.44 1.92 -19.79
N TYR A 205 -3.11 1.82 -19.83
CA TYR A 205 -2.42 0.73 -20.52
C TYR A 205 -2.79 -0.63 -19.94
N ALA A 206 -2.70 -0.80 -18.61
CA ALA A 206 -3.06 -2.04 -17.94
C ALA A 206 -4.49 -2.46 -18.25
N ASN A 207 -5.44 -1.53 -18.14
CA ASN A 207 -6.85 -1.79 -18.44
C ASN A 207 -7.07 -2.14 -19.91
N SER A 208 -6.38 -1.50 -20.85
CA SER A 208 -6.43 -1.82 -22.28
C SER A 208 -5.97 -3.25 -22.60
N LYS A 209 -5.13 -3.81 -21.72
CA LYS A 209 -4.65 -5.20 -21.78
C LYS A 209 -5.49 -6.19 -20.95
N GLY A 210 -6.57 -5.72 -20.31
CA GLY A 210 -7.42 -6.54 -19.45
C GLY A 210 -6.84 -6.79 -18.06
N ILE A 211 -5.82 -6.04 -17.64
CA ILE A 211 -5.22 -6.09 -16.30
C ILE A 211 -5.86 -5.01 -15.42
N GLN A 212 -6.36 -5.41 -14.26
CA GLN A 212 -6.88 -4.52 -13.23
C GLN A 212 -5.86 -4.27 -12.13
N LEU A 213 -5.72 -3.01 -11.69
CA LEU A 213 -4.83 -2.62 -10.61
C LEU A 213 -5.55 -2.75 -9.27
N ILE A 214 -5.01 -3.57 -8.36
CA ILE A 214 -5.44 -3.64 -6.96
C ILE A 214 -4.53 -2.71 -6.17
N GLY A 215 -5.08 -1.61 -5.65
CA GLY A 215 -4.36 -0.68 -4.79
C GLY A 215 -4.59 -0.98 -3.31
N ASP A 216 -3.60 -0.66 -2.51
CA ASP A 216 -3.64 -0.84 -1.07
C ASP A 216 -3.81 0.53 -0.38
N VAL A 217 -4.86 0.67 0.43
CA VAL A 217 -5.19 1.91 1.12
C VAL A 217 -5.01 1.69 2.63
N PRO A 218 -3.95 2.26 3.24
CA PRO A 218 -3.72 2.17 4.67
C PRO A 218 -4.91 2.68 5.47
N PHE A 219 -5.33 1.99 6.53
CA PHE A 219 -6.42 2.48 7.37
C PHE A 219 -6.01 3.76 8.10
N TYR A 220 -4.86 3.76 8.77
CA TYR A 220 -4.36 4.94 9.49
C TYR A 220 -3.53 5.87 8.59
N VAL A 221 -3.25 7.07 9.11
CA VAL A 221 -2.34 8.05 8.50
C VAL A 221 -1.09 8.21 9.36
N GLY A 222 -0.01 8.69 8.78
CA GLY A 222 1.20 9.02 9.54
C GLY A 222 0.95 10.14 10.56
N LYS A 223 1.55 10.04 11.77
CA LYS A 223 1.50 11.12 12.77
C LYS A 223 2.11 12.42 12.20
N ASP A 224 3.18 12.30 11.45
CA ASP A 224 3.82 13.39 10.74
C ASP A 224 3.34 13.39 9.28
N SER A 225 2.19 14.00 9.05
CA SER A 225 1.55 14.09 7.74
C SER A 225 0.81 15.42 7.56
N VAL A 226 0.57 15.80 6.31
CA VAL A 226 -0.27 16.96 6.02
C VAL A 226 -1.68 16.78 6.58
N ASP A 227 -2.19 15.55 6.61
CA ASP A 227 -3.53 15.23 7.11
C ASP A 227 -3.68 15.62 8.59
N THR A 228 -2.71 15.23 9.42
CA THR A 228 -2.73 15.54 10.85
C THR A 228 -2.40 17.00 11.15
N TRP A 229 -1.61 17.65 10.29
CA TRP A 229 -1.30 19.06 10.44
C TRP A 229 -2.45 19.96 10.00
N MET A 230 -3.03 19.73 8.82
CA MET A 230 -4.11 20.56 8.29
C MET A 230 -5.45 20.31 8.98
N HIS A 231 -5.74 19.06 9.35
CA HIS A 231 -7.01 18.61 9.91
C HIS A 231 -6.84 17.89 11.25
N PRO A 232 -6.14 18.47 12.26
CA PRO A 232 -5.89 17.79 13.54
C PRO A 232 -7.18 17.43 14.28
N GLU A 233 -8.28 18.14 14.06
CA GLU A 233 -9.60 17.87 14.62
C GLU A 233 -10.18 16.53 14.20
N GLN A 234 -9.74 15.98 13.06
CA GLN A 234 -10.16 14.66 12.58
C GLN A 234 -9.51 13.51 13.37
N PHE A 235 -8.56 13.84 14.24
CA PHE A 235 -7.78 12.87 15.01
C PHE A 235 -7.87 13.16 16.51
N LEU A 236 -7.56 12.14 17.34
CA LEU A 236 -7.50 12.30 18.79
C LEU A 236 -6.13 12.87 19.20
N LEU A 237 -5.92 14.13 18.87
CA LEU A 237 -4.72 14.90 19.20
C LEU A 237 -5.06 16.03 20.19
N ASP A 238 -4.06 16.42 20.98
CA ASP A 238 -4.13 17.63 21.81
C ASP A 238 -3.81 18.91 21.00
N GLU A 239 -3.81 20.04 21.67
CA GLU A 239 -3.52 21.37 21.07
C GLU A 239 -2.10 21.51 20.50
N ASN A 240 -1.18 20.60 20.87
CA ASN A 240 0.19 20.54 20.38
C ASN A 240 0.37 19.49 19.28
N GLY A 241 -0.70 18.83 18.86
CA GLY A 241 -0.67 17.75 17.88
C GLY A 241 -0.14 16.43 18.43
N GLU A 242 -0.14 16.26 19.75
CA GLU A 242 0.30 15.03 20.42
C GLU A 242 -0.89 14.14 20.77
N ALA A 243 -0.72 12.82 20.57
CA ALA A 243 -1.70 11.82 20.94
C ALA A 243 -1.42 11.27 22.34
N ALA A 244 -2.43 11.08 23.17
CA ALA A 244 -2.27 10.34 24.43
C ALA A 244 -2.18 8.82 24.19
N TYR A 245 -2.86 8.34 23.16
CA TYR A 245 -2.88 6.94 22.71
C TYR A 245 -2.62 6.88 21.22
N VAL A 246 -1.92 5.83 20.80
CA VAL A 246 -1.61 5.56 19.39
C VAL A 246 -2.17 4.20 18.95
N ALA A 247 -2.35 4.03 17.66
CA ALA A 247 -2.80 2.79 17.06
C ALA A 247 -1.76 1.67 17.26
N ALA A 248 -2.26 0.46 17.47
CA ALA A 248 -1.48 -0.73 17.70
C ALA A 248 -2.21 -1.98 17.16
N ALA A 249 -1.51 -3.08 17.01
CA ALA A 249 -2.08 -4.41 16.82
C ALA A 249 -1.87 -5.27 18.07
N ILE A 250 -2.86 -6.13 18.35
CA ILE A 250 -2.74 -7.12 19.44
C ILE A 250 -1.62 -8.14 19.15
N PRO A 251 -1.12 -8.83 20.18
CA PRO A 251 -0.28 -10.01 19.99
C PRO A 251 -0.94 -11.05 19.09
N ASP A 252 -0.22 -11.51 18.07
CA ASP A 252 -0.70 -12.48 17.07
C ASP A 252 0.45 -13.35 16.52
N LYS A 253 0.17 -14.06 15.42
CA LYS A 253 1.17 -14.91 14.74
C LYS A 253 2.30 -14.12 14.05
N LEU A 254 2.12 -12.82 13.80
CA LEU A 254 3.13 -11.94 13.20
C LEU A 254 4.03 -11.28 14.27
N SER A 255 3.51 -11.07 15.48
CA SER A 255 4.25 -10.47 16.61
C SER A 255 3.71 -10.95 17.96
N GLU A 256 4.56 -11.62 18.75
CA GLU A 256 4.19 -12.16 20.06
C GLU A 256 3.82 -11.07 21.10
N THR A 257 4.38 -9.88 20.98
CA THR A 257 4.11 -8.73 21.87
C THR A 257 3.14 -7.72 21.25
N GLY A 258 2.61 -8.04 20.05
CA GLY A 258 1.84 -7.10 19.23
C GLY A 258 2.74 -6.03 18.60
N GLN A 259 2.11 -5.04 17.96
CA GLN A 259 2.81 -3.99 17.22
C GLN A 259 2.36 -2.62 17.69
N VAL A 260 3.29 -1.73 18.01
CA VAL A 260 3.00 -0.30 18.24
C VAL A 260 3.25 0.46 16.93
N TRP A 261 2.20 0.91 16.27
CA TRP A 261 2.32 1.58 14.97
C TRP A 261 2.58 3.08 15.08
N GLY A 262 2.17 3.70 16.19
CA GLY A 262 2.41 5.13 16.43
C GLY A 262 1.47 6.08 15.68
N ASN A 263 0.55 5.57 14.87
CA ASN A 263 -0.42 6.39 14.13
C ASN A 263 -1.45 7.00 15.07
N PRO A 264 -1.94 8.23 14.82
CA PRO A 264 -3.04 8.82 15.57
C PRO A 264 -4.35 8.08 15.33
N LEU A 265 -5.19 8.04 16.34
CA LEU A 265 -6.55 7.50 16.24
C LEU A 265 -7.49 8.56 15.66
N TYR A 266 -8.51 8.13 14.93
CA TYR A 266 -9.53 9.02 14.38
C TYR A 266 -10.52 9.50 15.42
N ASN A 267 -10.97 10.74 15.28
CA ASN A 267 -12.09 11.32 16.04
C ASN A 267 -13.43 10.96 15.35
N TRP A 268 -13.84 9.71 15.52
CA TRP A 268 -15.05 9.18 14.88
C TRP A 268 -16.32 9.98 15.12
N PRO A 269 -16.58 10.52 16.33
CA PRO A 269 -17.74 11.38 16.56
C PRO A 269 -17.76 12.59 15.62
N LEU A 270 -16.66 13.34 15.54
CA LEU A 270 -16.58 14.52 14.68
C LEU A 270 -16.68 14.17 13.20
N MET A 271 -15.96 13.14 12.74
CA MET A 271 -16.05 12.67 11.36
C MET A 271 -17.47 12.24 10.97
N GLN A 272 -18.24 11.70 11.91
CA GLN A 272 -19.62 11.33 11.65
C GLN A 272 -20.52 12.56 11.50
N GLU A 273 -20.27 13.66 12.21
CA GLU A 273 -21.05 14.90 12.12
C GLU A 273 -20.95 15.54 10.73
N ASP A 274 -19.80 15.47 10.09
CA ASP A 274 -19.58 15.95 8.72
C ASP A 274 -19.90 14.89 7.64
N GLY A 275 -20.45 13.74 8.03
CA GLY A 275 -20.77 12.65 7.12
C GLY A 275 -19.56 11.93 6.54
N PHE A 276 -18.45 11.91 7.27
CA PHE A 276 -17.17 11.30 6.87
C PHE A 276 -16.57 11.90 5.59
N SER A 277 -16.63 13.21 5.44
CA SER A 277 -16.24 13.94 4.22
C SER A 277 -14.80 13.63 3.82
N TRP A 278 -13.85 13.65 4.77
CA TRP A 278 -12.44 13.33 4.53
C TRP A 278 -12.26 11.89 4.01
N TRP A 279 -12.91 10.89 4.63
CA TRP A 279 -12.85 9.51 4.20
C TRP A 279 -13.49 9.30 2.82
N LYS A 280 -14.62 9.95 2.54
CA LYS A 280 -15.24 9.90 1.22
C LYS A 280 -14.31 10.47 0.14
N ARG A 281 -13.67 11.63 0.43
CA ARG A 281 -12.72 12.22 -0.51
C ARG A 281 -11.51 11.29 -0.75
N ARG A 282 -10.97 10.68 0.29
CA ARG A 282 -9.90 9.70 0.19
C ARG A 282 -10.29 8.53 -0.73
N MET A 283 -11.48 7.98 -0.55
CA MET A 283 -11.95 6.90 -1.41
C MET A 283 -12.19 7.35 -2.85
N GLN A 284 -12.72 8.54 -3.08
CA GLN A 284 -12.89 9.08 -4.43
C GLN A 284 -11.56 9.20 -5.19
N ILE A 285 -10.49 9.64 -4.51
CA ILE A 285 -9.15 9.68 -5.12
C ILE A 285 -8.63 8.26 -5.35
N SER A 286 -8.81 7.35 -4.40
CA SER A 286 -8.41 5.95 -4.56
C SER A 286 -9.11 5.27 -5.75
N THR A 287 -10.38 5.56 -6.03
CA THR A 287 -11.09 5.03 -7.20
C THR A 287 -10.57 5.59 -8.53
N LYS A 288 -9.93 6.77 -8.52
CA LYS A 288 -9.23 7.30 -9.70
C LYS A 288 -7.89 6.59 -9.94
N LEU A 289 -7.25 6.09 -8.88
CA LEU A 289 -5.96 5.39 -8.97
C LEU A 289 -6.13 3.89 -9.27
N PHE A 290 -7.13 3.22 -8.69
CA PHE A 290 -7.23 1.77 -8.66
C PHE A 290 -8.56 1.26 -9.21
N ASP A 291 -8.54 0.04 -9.75
CA ASP A 291 -9.74 -0.65 -10.25
C ASP A 291 -10.37 -1.50 -9.14
N VAL A 292 -9.55 -1.99 -8.22
CA VAL A 292 -9.93 -2.70 -7.01
C VAL A 292 -9.15 -2.10 -5.83
N ILE A 293 -9.79 -1.91 -4.69
CA ILE A 293 -9.16 -1.32 -3.51
C ILE A 293 -9.04 -2.39 -2.41
N ARG A 294 -7.83 -2.69 -1.95
CA ARG A 294 -7.61 -3.39 -0.70
C ARG A 294 -7.68 -2.36 0.43
N MET A 295 -8.66 -2.49 1.30
CA MET A 295 -8.77 -1.68 2.50
C MET A 295 -8.00 -2.37 3.62
N ASP A 296 -6.85 -1.81 3.94
CA ASP A 296 -5.99 -2.30 5.01
C ASP A 296 -6.68 -2.25 6.37
N HIS A 297 -6.35 -3.19 7.25
CA HIS A 297 -6.78 -3.24 8.65
C HIS A 297 -8.29 -3.08 8.85
N PHE A 298 -9.11 -3.88 8.16
CA PHE A 298 -10.57 -3.75 8.19
C PHE A 298 -11.19 -3.86 9.60
N ILE A 299 -10.52 -4.56 10.53
CA ILE A 299 -10.93 -4.62 11.93
C ILE A 299 -11.09 -3.23 12.57
N GLY A 300 -10.33 -2.22 12.10
CA GLY A 300 -10.40 -0.84 12.56
C GLY A 300 -11.79 -0.20 12.36
N PHE A 301 -12.56 -0.68 11.38
CA PHE A 301 -13.96 -0.26 11.23
C PHE A 301 -14.85 -0.74 12.38
N VAL A 302 -14.50 -1.85 13.03
CA VAL A 302 -15.27 -2.42 14.16
C VAL A 302 -14.73 -1.92 15.48
N LYS A 303 -13.40 -2.06 15.67
CA LYS A 303 -12.68 -1.67 16.89
C LYS A 303 -11.24 -1.28 16.55
N ASN A 304 -10.75 -0.24 17.20
CA ASN A 304 -9.36 0.19 17.09
C ASN A 304 -8.62 -0.23 18.37
N TYR A 305 -7.52 -0.97 18.23
CA TYR A 305 -6.66 -1.29 19.35
C TYR A 305 -5.65 -0.17 19.57
N MET A 306 -5.46 0.25 20.81
CA MET A 306 -4.63 1.40 21.15
C MET A 306 -3.82 1.16 22.41
N VAL A 307 -2.63 1.76 22.42
CA VAL A 307 -1.72 1.77 23.56
C VAL A 307 -1.34 3.21 23.93
N PRO A 308 -0.87 3.48 25.15
CA PRO A 308 -0.25 4.76 25.48
C PRO A 308 0.86 5.09 24.49
N LYS A 309 1.06 6.37 24.14
CA LYS A 309 2.06 6.79 23.11
C LYS A 309 3.50 6.33 23.43
N ASP A 310 3.82 6.18 24.71
CA ASP A 310 5.16 5.80 25.16
C ASP A 310 5.29 4.28 25.45
N ALA A 311 4.29 3.47 25.03
CA ALA A 311 4.33 2.02 25.21
C ALA A 311 5.43 1.41 24.34
N THR A 312 6.19 0.48 24.91
CA THR A 312 7.26 -0.26 24.21
C THR A 312 6.75 -1.50 23.49
N ASP A 313 5.58 -1.99 23.87
CA ASP A 313 4.87 -3.10 23.23
C ASP A 313 3.35 -2.90 23.29
N ALA A 314 2.61 -3.79 22.67
CA ALA A 314 1.15 -3.68 22.58
C ALA A 314 0.40 -4.60 23.57
N SER A 315 1.05 -5.27 24.49
CA SER A 315 0.41 -6.25 25.40
C SER A 315 -0.60 -5.62 26.39
N GLY A 316 -0.38 -4.36 26.78
CA GLY A 316 -1.22 -3.59 27.73
C GLY A 316 -2.28 -2.68 27.08
N GLY A 317 -2.60 -2.89 25.82
CA GLY A 317 -3.51 -2.01 25.10
C GLY A 317 -5.00 -2.19 25.43
N ARG A 318 -5.81 -1.32 24.88
CA ARG A 318 -7.28 -1.36 25.05
C ARG A 318 -8.01 -1.10 23.72
N TRP A 319 -9.26 -1.52 23.66
CA TRP A 319 -10.10 -1.36 22.48
C TRP A 319 -10.95 -0.10 22.56
N MET A 320 -10.95 0.67 21.47
CA MET A 320 -11.88 1.75 21.19
C MET A 320 -12.87 1.28 20.11
N LYS A 321 -14.14 1.66 20.24
CA LYS A 321 -15.17 1.33 19.25
C LYS A 321 -14.89 2.05 17.93
N GLY A 322 -14.94 1.32 16.82
CA GLY A 322 -14.84 1.86 15.47
C GLY A 322 -16.18 2.45 14.95
N PRO A 323 -16.16 3.09 13.78
CA PRO A 323 -17.32 3.78 13.20
C PRO A 323 -18.39 2.82 12.64
N GLY A 324 -18.01 1.57 12.38
CA GLY A 324 -18.92 0.51 11.94
C GLY A 324 -19.58 0.81 10.59
N ARG A 325 -20.86 0.38 10.50
CA ARG A 325 -21.66 0.49 9.28
C ARG A 325 -21.81 1.91 8.77
N LYS A 326 -21.84 2.91 9.65
CA LYS A 326 -22.01 4.31 9.24
C LYS A 326 -20.91 4.77 8.28
N LEU A 327 -19.66 4.41 8.57
CA LEU A 327 -18.55 4.71 7.68
C LEU A 327 -18.61 3.86 6.40
N THR A 328 -18.81 2.53 6.52
CA THR A 328 -18.84 1.68 5.32
C THR A 328 -19.97 2.05 4.34
N ASP A 329 -21.14 2.45 4.85
CA ASP A 329 -22.23 2.94 4.02
C ASP A 329 -21.86 4.28 3.34
N ALA A 330 -21.18 5.19 4.06
CA ALA A 330 -20.68 6.44 3.50
C ALA A 330 -19.62 6.20 2.41
N LEU A 331 -18.68 5.26 2.61
CA LEU A 331 -17.70 4.90 1.58
C LEU A 331 -18.37 4.27 0.36
N ASN A 332 -19.27 3.33 0.56
CA ASN A 332 -19.99 2.70 -0.54
C ASN A 332 -20.75 3.71 -1.43
N SER A 333 -21.18 4.85 -0.87
CA SER A 333 -21.86 5.90 -1.64
C SER A 333 -20.97 6.62 -2.66
N VAL A 334 -19.64 6.49 -2.56
CA VAL A 334 -18.66 7.17 -3.43
C VAL A 334 -17.75 6.23 -4.21
N LEU A 335 -17.89 4.92 -4.05
CA LEU A 335 -17.06 3.91 -4.73
C LEU A 335 -17.35 3.80 -6.24
N ASN A 336 -18.50 4.28 -6.72
CA ASN A 336 -18.89 4.25 -8.14
C ASN A 336 -18.74 2.85 -8.78
N GLY A 337 -19.01 1.80 -8.00
CA GLY A 337 -18.88 0.43 -8.47
C GLY A 337 -17.49 -0.19 -8.30
N THR A 338 -16.49 0.52 -7.78
CA THR A 338 -15.17 -0.05 -7.48
C THR A 338 -15.28 -1.15 -6.42
N THR A 339 -14.73 -2.31 -6.72
CA THR A 339 -14.66 -3.44 -5.78
C THR A 339 -13.71 -3.13 -4.63
N VAL A 340 -14.10 -3.51 -3.40
CA VAL A 340 -13.24 -3.39 -2.22
C VAL A 340 -12.97 -4.77 -1.63
N ILE A 341 -11.72 -5.00 -1.25
CA ILE A 341 -11.22 -6.15 -0.51
C ILE A 341 -11.04 -5.71 0.94
N ALA A 342 -11.68 -6.38 1.88
CA ALA A 342 -11.47 -6.16 3.30
C ALA A 342 -10.29 -7.00 3.78
N ASP A 343 -9.23 -6.32 4.22
CA ASP A 343 -8.08 -6.99 4.81
C ASP A 343 -8.39 -7.39 6.26
N ASP A 344 -8.77 -8.66 6.45
CA ASP A 344 -9.21 -9.17 7.73
C ASP A 344 -8.59 -10.52 8.07
N TYR A 345 -7.55 -10.51 8.86
CA TYR A 345 -7.01 -11.70 9.54
C TYR A 345 -6.88 -11.50 11.05
N GLY A 346 -7.74 -10.68 11.62
CA GLY A 346 -7.74 -10.36 13.05
C GLY A 346 -7.99 -11.55 13.96
N GLY A 347 -7.57 -11.41 15.22
CA GLY A 347 -7.63 -12.48 16.24
C GLY A 347 -9.03 -13.05 16.47
N LYS A 348 -9.11 -14.35 16.76
CA LYS A 348 -10.34 -15.18 16.88
C LYS A 348 -11.50 -14.52 17.66
N ALA A 349 -11.20 -13.72 18.70
CA ALA A 349 -12.22 -13.06 19.52
C ALA A 349 -12.97 -11.93 18.82
N LEU A 350 -12.46 -11.37 17.74
CA LEU A 350 -13.02 -10.22 17.01
C LEU A 350 -13.76 -10.61 15.74
N ILE A 351 -13.48 -11.80 15.22
CA ILE A 351 -14.04 -12.35 13.98
C ILE A 351 -15.56 -12.19 13.86
N PRO A 352 -16.41 -12.49 14.88
CA PRO A 352 -17.85 -12.37 14.72
C PRO A 352 -18.32 -10.95 14.40
N GLY A 353 -17.71 -9.92 15.00
CA GLY A 353 -18.03 -8.52 14.73
C GLY A 353 -17.63 -8.08 13.33
N VAL A 354 -16.45 -8.51 12.90
CA VAL A 354 -15.89 -8.23 11.58
C VAL A 354 -16.72 -8.92 10.50
N LYS A 355 -16.98 -10.22 10.61
CA LYS A 355 -17.84 -10.98 9.67
C LYS A 355 -19.23 -10.39 9.55
N LYS A 356 -19.83 -9.95 10.69
CA LYS A 356 -21.15 -9.30 10.70
C LYS A 356 -21.13 -7.96 9.96
N LEU A 357 -20.08 -7.19 10.06
CA LEU A 357 -19.94 -5.94 9.31
C LEU A 357 -19.67 -6.23 7.84
N LEU A 358 -18.70 -7.08 7.54
CA LEU A 358 -18.31 -7.45 6.17
C LEU A 358 -19.49 -7.95 5.34
N ALA A 359 -20.33 -8.83 5.91
CA ALA A 359 -21.54 -9.33 5.24
C ALA A 359 -22.53 -8.24 4.81
N LYS A 360 -22.41 -7.01 5.36
CA LYS A 360 -23.27 -5.86 5.03
C LYS A 360 -22.66 -4.88 4.05
N THR A 361 -21.37 -4.98 3.80
CA THR A 361 -20.64 -4.04 2.92
C THR A 361 -20.73 -4.41 1.45
N GLY A 362 -20.86 -5.70 1.14
CA GLY A 362 -20.66 -6.24 -0.20
C GLY A 362 -19.20 -6.35 -0.63
N TRP A 363 -18.24 -6.09 0.28
CA TRP A 363 -16.81 -6.20 0.03
C TRP A 363 -16.34 -7.66 0.01
N LEU A 364 -15.18 -7.93 -0.57
CA LEU A 364 -14.58 -9.26 -0.60
C LEU A 364 -13.88 -9.59 0.72
N ASP A 365 -14.01 -10.85 1.15
CA ASP A 365 -13.27 -11.40 2.28
C ASP A 365 -11.84 -11.77 1.89
N THR A 366 -10.91 -11.81 2.85
CA THR A 366 -9.50 -12.17 2.64
C THR A 366 -9.16 -13.48 3.35
N LYS A 367 -8.42 -14.36 2.67
CA LYS A 367 -7.87 -15.61 3.22
C LYS A 367 -6.38 -15.72 2.88
N VAL A 368 -5.59 -16.20 3.84
CA VAL A 368 -4.14 -16.34 3.72
C VAL A 368 -3.74 -17.79 4.00
N LEU A 369 -3.25 -18.49 3.00
CA LEU A 369 -2.95 -19.94 3.11
C LEU A 369 -1.82 -20.24 4.10
N MET A 370 -0.83 -19.35 4.27
CA MET A 370 0.20 -19.56 5.29
C MET A 370 -0.35 -19.69 6.71
N PHE A 371 -1.56 -19.19 6.99
CA PHE A 371 -2.20 -19.30 8.31
C PHE A 371 -3.13 -20.53 8.42
N ALA A 372 -3.29 -21.30 7.34
CA ALA A 372 -4.28 -22.38 7.23
C ALA A 372 -3.86 -23.67 7.93
N PHE A 373 -2.54 -23.98 7.99
CA PHE A 373 -2.04 -25.32 8.29
C PHE A 373 -1.57 -25.45 9.75
N ASP A 374 -2.44 -25.10 10.69
CA ASP A 374 -2.18 -25.20 12.14
C ASP A 374 -2.69 -26.53 12.78
N GLY A 375 -3.10 -27.49 11.94
CA GLY A 375 -3.65 -28.78 12.38
C GLY A 375 -5.15 -28.77 12.70
N ASP A 376 -5.82 -27.61 12.68
CA ASP A 376 -7.25 -27.49 12.90
C ASP A 376 -8.01 -27.56 11.55
N PRO A 377 -8.76 -28.64 11.25
CA PRO A 377 -9.51 -28.76 10.00
C PRO A 377 -10.66 -27.74 9.87
N SER A 378 -11.02 -27.05 10.93
CA SER A 378 -12.01 -25.97 10.92
C SER A 378 -11.40 -24.58 10.67
N ASN A 379 -10.08 -24.50 10.45
CA ASN A 379 -9.39 -23.22 10.18
C ASN A 379 -10.00 -22.52 8.98
N GLU A 380 -10.43 -21.29 9.15
CA GLU A 380 -11.15 -20.51 8.12
C GLU A 380 -10.31 -20.16 6.89
N HIS A 381 -8.99 -20.29 6.96
CA HIS A 381 -8.08 -20.07 5.83
C HIS A 381 -7.94 -21.31 4.93
N LEU A 382 -8.44 -22.46 5.34
CA LEU A 382 -8.47 -23.66 4.51
C LEU A 382 -9.53 -23.51 3.41
N PRO A 383 -9.22 -23.80 2.13
CA PRO A 383 -10.14 -23.59 1.00
C PRO A 383 -11.52 -24.26 1.13
N HIS A 384 -11.60 -25.41 1.78
CA HIS A 384 -12.87 -26.11 1.99
C HIS A 384 -13.79 -25.46 3.03
N ASN A 385 -13.27 -24.50 3.82
CA ASN A 385 -14.04 -23.71 4.80
C ASN A 385 -14.44 -22.31 4.30
N TYR A 386 -14.13 -21.97 3.03
CA TYR A 386 -14.52 -20.65 2.50
C TYR A 386 -16.04 -20.54 2.42
N PRO A 387 -16.63 -19.42 2.89
CA PRO A 387 -18.09 -19.26 2.92
C PRO A 387 -18.71 -19.10 1.52
N GLY A 388 -17.89 -18.84 0.50
CA GLY A 388 -18.30 -18.63 -0.87
C GLY A 388 -17.16 -18.13 -1.75
N SER A 389 -17.48 -17.82 -3.00
CA SER A 389 -16.49 -17.37 -3.99
C SER A 389 -16.05 -15.91 -3.78
N ARG A 390 -16.87 -15.09 -3.13
CA ARG A 390 -16.55 -13.66 -2.87
C ARG A 390 -15.41 -13.47 -1.87
N THR A 391 -14.27 -14.03 -2.22
CA THR A 391 -13.07 -14.16 -1.39
C THR A 391 -11.84 -13.84 -2.25
N VAL A 392 -10.85 -13.19 -1.64
CA VAL A 392 -9.51 -13.09 -2.19
C VAL A 392 -8.61 -14.00 -1.37
N VAL A 393 -7.95 -14.96 -2.04
CA VAL A 393 -7.00 -15.86 -1.40
C VAL A 393 -5.57 -15.44 -1.74
N TYR A 394 -4.75 -15.31 -0.71
CA TYR A 394 -3.31 -15.09 -0.78
C TYR A 394 -2.57 -16.39 -0.41
N ALA A 395 -1.46 -16.68 -1.05
CA ALA A 395 -0.52 -17.67 -0.50
C ALA A 395 0.13 -17.09 0.77
N GLY A 396 0.65 -15.90 0.69
CA GLY A 396 1.10 -15.01 1.75
C GLY A 396 0.98 -13.57 1.30
N THR A 397 0.97 -12.61 2.23
CA THR A 397 0.97 -11.16 1.95
C THR A 397 2.37 -10.58 2.10
N HIS A 398 2.53 -9.28 1.81
CA HIS A 398 3.78 -8.55 1.99
C HIS A 398 4.29 -8.51 3.45
N ASP A 399 3.44 -8.78 4.44
CA ASP A 399 3.80 -8.86 5.87
C ASP A 399 4.26 -10.28 6.29
N ASN A 400 3.92 -11.29 5.49
CA ASN A 400 4.43 -12.63 5.68
C ASN A 400 5.88 -12.75 5.19
N ASP A 401 6.58 -13.75 5.65
CA ASP A 401 7.77 -14.21 4.95
C ASP A 401 7.40 -14.78 3.58
N THR A 402 8.38 -15.03 2.72
CA THR A 402 8.15 -15.85 1.53
C THR A 402 7.72 -17.26 1.93
N ILE A 403 7.06 -17.99 1.04
CA ILE A 403 6.68 -19.39 1.31
C ILE A 403 7.92 -20.21 1.71
N VAL A 404 9.02 -20.06 0.98
CA VAL A 404 10.27 -20.77 1.28
C VAL A 404 10.81 -20.39 2.66
N GLY A 405 10.82 -19.09 3.00
CA GLY A 405 11.31 -18.59 4.30
C GLY A 405 10.42 -19.06 5.45
N TYR A 406 9.11 -18.94 5.30
CA TYR A 406 8.13 -19.26 6.36
C TYR A 406 8.14 -20.74 6.77
N PHE A 407 8.33 -21.64 5.82
CA PHE A 407 8.32 -23.09 6.11
C PHE A 407 9.71 -23.69 6.35
N ARG A 408 10.81 -22.94 6.12
CA ARG A 408 12.20 -23.44 6.19
C ARG A 408 12.53 -24.16 7.48
N ASP A 409 12.18 -23.55 8.61
CA ASP A 409 12.60 -24.01 9.94
C ASP A 409 11.50 -24.82 10.66
N LYS A 410 10.44 -25.21 9.92
CA LYS A 410 9.37 -26.06 10.44
C LYS A 410 9.81 -27.53 10.50
N THR A 411 9.46 -28.18 11.58
CA THR A 411 9.72 -29.61 11.78
C THR A 411 8.74 -30.48 10.95
N GLU A 412 9.10 -31.69 10.64
CA GLU A 412 8.22 -32.70 10.01
C GLU A 412 6.87 -32.83 10.72
N TYR A 413 6.86 -32.75 12.06
CA TYR A 413 5.64 -32.80 12.86
C TYR A 413 4.72 -31.59 12.61
N GLU A 414 5.28 -30.39 12.52
CA GLU A 414 4.53 -29.17 12.23
C GLU A 414 3.99 -29.17 10.77
N LEU A 415 4.70 -29.83 9.86
CA LEU A 415 4.33 -29.90 8.45
C LEU A 415 3.42 -31.08 8.10
N ALA A 416 3.23 -32.05 9.00
CA ALA A 416 2.49 -33.27 8.73
C ALA A 416 1.07 -33.02 8.19
N TYR A 417 0.32 -32.09 8.79
CA TYR A 417 -1.01 -31.73 8.32
C TYR A 417 -0.99 -31.06 6.93
N LEU A 418 -0.01 -30.20 6.68
CA LEU A 418 0.18 -29.54 5.38
C LEU A 418 0.51 -30.57 4.30
N TYR A 419 1.41 -31.52 4.59
CA TYR A 419 1.78 -32.58 3.66
C TYR A 419 0.59 -33.45 3.28
N GLU A 420 -0.20 -33.88 4.28
CA GLU A 420 -1.40 -34.65 4.04
C GLU A 420 -2.44 -33.87 3.23
N TYR A 421 -2.69 -32.61 3.62
CA TYR A 421 -3.69 -31.77 2.95
C TYR A 421 -3.34 -31.46 1.50
N LEU A 422 -2.07 -31.15 1.22
CA LEU A 422 -1.60 -30.79 -0.13
C LEU A 422 -1.18 -32.02 -0.96
N ASN A 423 -1.17 -33.23 -0.36
CA ASN A 423 -0.70 -34.46 -0.97
C ASN A 423 0.72 -34.33 -1.55
N ILE A 424 1.65 -33.92 -0.70
CA ILE A 424 3.09 -33.74 -1.00
C ILE A 424 3.93 -34.50 0.03
N SER A 425 5.21 -34.69 -0.28
CA SER A 425 6.10 -35.52 0.54
C SER A 425 7.38 -34.83 0.96
N SER A 426 7.62 -33.61 0.46
CA SER A 426 8.82 -32.87 0.80
C SER A 426 8.56 -31.37 0.90
N GLN A 427 9.46 -30.69 1.62
CA GLN A 427 9.41 -29.24 1.86
C GLN A 427 9.64 -28.42 0.56
N GLU A 428 10.43 -28.95 -0.36
CA GLU A 428 10.69 -28.32 -1.67
C GLU A 428 9.44 -28.22 -2.55
N GLU A 429 8.45 -29.09 -2.32
CA GLU A 429 7.17 -29.09 -3.06
C GLU A 429 6.20 -28.02 -2.53
N ILE A 430 6.36 -27.56 -1.28
CA ILE A 430 5.42 -26.62 -0.62
C ILE A 430 5.11 -25.39 -1.46
N PRO A 431 6.08 -24.65 -2.04
CA PRO A 431 5.77 -23.44 -2.78
C PRO A 431 4.82 -23.68 -3.97
N ASP A 432 5.08 -24.71 -4.75
CA ASP A 432 4.25 -25.04 -5.92
C ASP A 432 2.88 -25.59 -5.52
N ALA A 433 2.83 -26.41 -4.50
CA ALA A 433 1.59 -26.98 -3.98
C ALA A 433 0.67 -25.90 -3.37
N LEU A 434 1.25 -24.95 -2.61
CA LEU A 434 0.50 -23.87 -1.98
C LEU A 434 -0.05 -22.89 -3.03
N ILE A 435 0.75 -22.50 -4.02
CA ILE A 435 0.29 -21.69 -5.15
C ILE A 435 -0.82 -22.40 -5.91
N ARG A 436 -0.67 -23.70 -6.19
CA ARG A 436 -1.70 -24.51 -6.83
C ARG A 436 -2.98 -24.54 -5.99
N CYS A 437 -2.87 -24.70 -4.67
CA CYS A 437 -4.00 -24.68 -3.75
C CYS A 437 -4.77 -23.35 -3.82
N ALA A 438 -4.07 -22.21 -3.88
CA ALA A 438 -4.69 -20.90 -4.09
C ALA A 438 -5.45 -20.83 -5.42
N TYR A 439 -4.84 -21.29 -6.52
CA TYR A 439 -5.47 -21.29 -7.85
C TYR A 439 -6.67 -22.23 -7.93
N ALA A 440 -6.62 -23.39 -7.26
CA ALA A 440 -7.68 -24.39 -7.24
C ALA A 440 -8.88 -23.98 -6.38
N SER A 441 -8.71 -23.04 -5.44
CA SER A 441 -9.77 -22.63 -4.51
C SER A 441 -10.99 -22.04 -5.22
N ILE A 442 -12.13 -21.96 -4.52
CA ILE A 442 -13.35 -21.33 -5.03
C ILE A 442 -13.28 -19.80 -5.03
N ALA A 443 -12.27 -19.19 -4.39
CA ALA A 443 -12.12 -17.74 -4.29
C ALA A 443 -12.19 -17.06 -5.67
N ASP A 444 -12.81 -15.90 -5.77
CA ASP A 444 -12.89 -15.14 -7.03
C ASP A 444 -11.51 -14.65 -7.47
N ILE A 445 -10.68 -14.20 -6.54
CA ILE A 445 -9.34 -13.71 -6.82
C ILE A 445 -8.30 -14.55 -6.08
N ALA A 446 -7.22 -14.95 -6.74
CA ALA A 446 -6.04 -15.57 -6.13
C ALA A 446 -4.83 -14.67 -6.38
N VAL A 447 -4.16 -14.19 -5.33
CA VAL A 447 -3.00 -13.30 -5.43
C VAL A 447 -1.77 -13.99 -4.85
N ILE A 448 -0.67 -13.96 -5.61
CA ILE A 448 0.60 -14.56 -5.21
C ILE A 448 1.69 -13.49 -5.24
N GLN A 449 2.53 -13.45 -4.21
CA GLN A 449 3.70 -12.58 -4.20
C GLN A 449 4.68 -12.97 -5.32
N MET A 450 5.29 -11.97 -5.96
CA MET A 450 6.30 -12.25 -6.98
C MET A 450 7.47 -13.08 -6.44
N GLN A 451 7.88 -12.85 -5.21
CA GLN A 451 8.93 -13.60 -4.52
C GLN A 451 8.62 -15.09 -4.43
N ASP A 452 7.35 -15.43 -4.15
CA ASP A 452 6.90 -16.83 -4.05
C ASP A 452 6.84 -17.49 -5.42
N LEU A 453 6.46 -16.77 -6.47
CA LEU A 453 6.55 -17.26 -7.84
C LEU A 453 8.00 -17.55 -8.26
N LEU A 454 8.96 -16.83 -7.72
CA LEU A 454 10.39 -17.01 -7.95
C LEU A 454 11.02 -18.04 -7.01
N LYS A 455 10.29 -18.57 -6.03
CA LYS A 455 10.78 -19.46 -4.95
C LYS A 455 11.97 -18.88 -4.18
N LEU A 456 11.92 -17.57 -3.91
CA LEU A 456 12.96 -16.90 -3.12
C LEU A 456 12.75 -17.15 -1.64
N GLY A 457 13.86 -17.13 -0.90
CA GLY A 457 13.85 -17.28 0.56
C GLY A 457 13.62 -15.95 1.29
N ASN A 458 13.90 -15.98 2.59
CA ASN A 458 13.71 -14.87 3.53
C ASN A 458 14.44 -13.57 3.12
N GLU A 459 15.54 -13.70 2.38
CA GLU A 459 16.30 -12.55 1.84
C GLU A 459 15.48 -11.65 0.90
N ALA A 460 14.37 -12.17 0.38
CA ALA A 460 13.46 -11.44 -0.50
C ALA A 460 12.19 -10.96 0.23
N ARG A 461 12.08 -11.18 1.54
CA ARG A 461 10.93 -10.73 2.33
C ARG A 461 10.73 -9.22 2.22
N MET A 462 9.48 -8.78 1.99
CA MET A 462 9.16 -7.37 1.82
C MET A 462 9.12 -6.63 3.16
N ASN A 463 8.40 -7.18 4.12
CA ASN A 463 8.23 -6.58 5.44
C ASN A 463 8.29 -7.63 6.56
N ALA A 464 9.02 -7.34 7.62
CA ALA A 464 8.98 -8.05 8.89
C ALA A 464 8.34 -7.11 9.91
N PRO A 465 7.06 -7.30 10.27
CA PRO A 465 6.36 -6.44 11.23
C PRO A 465 7.14 -6.25 12.53
N SER A 466 7.00 -5.09 13.15
CA SER A 466 7.75 -4.68 14.38
C SER A 466 9.25 -4.49 14.20
N THR A 467 9.77 -4.45 12.96
CA THR A 467 11.19 -4.17 12.69
C THR A 467 11.37 -2.91 11.82
N VAL A 468 12.56 -2.31 11.88
CA VAL A 468 12.93 -1.11 11.10
C VAL A 468 14.28 -1.34 10.43
N GLY A 469 14.46 -0.74 9.24
CA GLY A 469 15.77 -0.61 8.57
C GLY A 469 16.01 -1.54 7.38
N TYR A 470 15.36 -2.72 7.33
CA TYR A 470 15.56 -3.67 6.23
C TYR A 470 14.30 -3.93 5.39
N ASN A 471 13.17 -3.39 5.78
CA ASN A 471 11.89 -3.56 5.13
C ASN A 471 11.76 -2.69 3.86
N TRP A 472 10.83 -3.06 2.97
CA TRP A 472 10.40 -2.30 1.79
C TRP A 472 11.48 -2.10 0.73
N ARG A 473 12.54 -2.92 0.74
CA ARG A 473 13.75 -2.70 -0.08
C ARG A 473 13.90 -3.68 -1.22
N TRP A 474 13.27 -4.85 -1.17
CA TRP A 474 13.46 -5.89 -2.17
C TRP A 474 13.04 -5.42 -3.57
N ARG A 475 13.85 -5.80 -4.58
CA ARG A 475 13.63 -5.48 -5.99
C ARG A 475 13.77 -6.70 -6.88
N LEU A 476 12.88 -6.77 -7.89
CA LEU A 476 12.93 -7.76 -8.97
C LEU A 476 14.10 -7.45 -9.93
N ASN A 477 14.85 -8.46 -10.33
CA ASN A 477 15.81 -8.36 -11.44
C ASN A 477 15.15 -8.74 -12.77
N LYS A 478 15.56 -8.09 -13.87
CA LYS A 478 14.92 -8.22 -15.20
C LYS A 478 14.79 -9.67 -15.71
N GLU A 479 15.69 -10.57 -15.33
CA GLU A 479 15.81 -11.93 -15.89
C GLU A 479 15.46 -13.05 -14.92
N GLN A 480 14.86 -12.76 -13.76
CA GLN A 480 14.63 -13.76 -12.72
C GLN A 480 13.56 -14.81 -13.07
N LEU A 481 12.60 -14.50 -13.94
CA LEU A 481 11.49 -15.42 -14.23
C LEU A 481 11.80 -16.24 -15.50
N ALA A 482 12.34 -17.45 -15.30
CA ALA A 482 12.65 -18.39 -16.38
C ALA A 482 11.39 -18.82 -17.16
N GLU A 483 11.55 -19.14 -18.45
CA GLU A 483 10.44 -19.54 -19.34
C GLU A 483 9.70 -20.80 -18.83
N SER A 484 10.40 -21.77 -18.25
CA SER A 484 9.77 -22.94 -17.63
C SER A 484 8.79 -22.55 -16.51
N ARG A 485 9.15 -21.55 -15.71
CA ARG A 485 8.29 -21.03 -14.63
C ARG A 485 7.11 -20.27 -15.19
N ARG A 486 7.32 -19.46 -16.24
CA ARG A 486 6.23 -18.77 -16.95
C ARG A 486 5.23 -19.76 -17.53
N ALA A 487 5.71 -20.79 -18.21
CA ALA A 487 4.86 -21.85 -18.78
C ALA A 487 4.04 -22.55 -17.70
N TRP A 488 4.62 -22.83 -16.53
CA TRP A 488 3.94 -23.42 -15.40
C TRP A 488 2.80 -22.53 -14.87
N ILE A 489 3.05 -21.23 -14.69
CA ILE A 489 2.05 -20.24 -14.22
C ILE A 489 0.90 -20.14 -15.24
N ARG A 490 1.21 -20.01 -16.55
CA ARG A 490 0.20 -19.99 -17.62
C ARG A 490 -0.69 -21.21 -17.60
N ASN A 491 -0.08 -22.39 -17.39
CA ASN A 491 -0.82 -23.64 -17.30
C ASN A 491 -1.75 -23.68 -16.07
N LEU A 492 -1.29 -23.22 -14.91
CA LEU A 492 -2.15 -23.12 -13.72
C LEU A 492 -3.34 -22.21 -13.97
N ALA A 493 -3.12 -21.02 -14.53
CA ALA A 493 -4.20 -20.09 -14.84
C ALA A 493 -5.23 -20.72 -15.81
N ALA A 494 -4.76 -21.45 -16.82
CA ALA A 494 -5.63 -22.14 -17.76
C ALA A 494 -6.42 -23.30 -17.13
N VAL A 495 -5.77 -24.18 -16.35
CA VAL A 495 -6.38 -25.34 -15.72
C VAL A 495 -7.48 -24.94 -14.73
N TYR A 496 -7.25 -23.92 -13.94
CA TYR A 496 -8.19 -23.45 -12.91
C TYR A 496 -9.10 -22.29 -13.36
N ARG A 497 -9.07 -21.91 -14.65
CA ARG A 497 -9.89 -20.85 -15.26
C ARG A 497 -9.76 -19.53 -14.49
N ARG A 498 -8.51 -19.14 -14.22
CA ARG A 498 -8.16 -17.88 -13.58
C ARG A 498 -7.96 -16.74 -14.56
#